data_14eed19b1177db6652a6c92bc69ffe3d
#
_entry.id   14eed19b1177db6652a6c92bc69ffe3d
#
_cell.length_a   1.000
_cell.length_b   1.000
_cell.length_c   1.000
_cell.angle_alpha   90.00
_cell.angle_beta   90.00
_cell.angle_gamma   90.00
#
_symmetry.space_group_name_H-M   'P 1'
#
loop_
_entity.id
_entity.type
_entity.pdbx_description
1 polymer ?
#
loop_
_entity_poly.entity_id
_entity_poly.type
_entity_poly.pdbx_seq_one_letter_code
_entity_poly.pdbx_strand_id
1 'polypeptide(L)'
;MNKRLISSELRRGFTGYGFWLALLIGCAIAVWHGCCMEGAPVGFSHAGDVIYWNEKMMFPPNNVAKSLMGMTLDGQASVFMTVMPILAALPMAASLSADMRSGYIKSVLTRTTAKSYYVAKFIAVAATAAVVVTVPFLLDFFLVAMKVPYFQPYAYGGEIVLSGSFSLWGKLYFTCFPLYFVLAVLLVAVYGIIFASFGLLFSFYVENRFLVLIAPFIIWMAITTIFSFLTFPELMGANPFYFLMLAHPAGGSHHQAVSVLTSTIVYAVLGIGCLLYTSPSPRDISGS
;
A
#
# COMPACT_ATOMS: atom_id res chain seq x y z
N MET A 1 -0.48 -23.60 -17.12
CA MET A 1 0.17 -22.29 -16.87
C MET A 1 1.67 -22.43 -17.12
N ASN A 2 2.25 -21.65 -18.02
CA ASN A 2 3.65 -21.81 -18.42
C ASN A 2 4.59 -21.17 -17.39
N LYS A 3 5.20 -21.98 -16.49
CA LYS A 3 6.09 -21.53 -15.42
C LYS A 3 7.28 -20.69 -15.95
N ARG A 4 7.78 -21.00 -17.14
CA ARG A 4 8.89 -20.27 -17.77
C ARG A 4 8.50 -18.83 -18.11
N LEU A 5 7.25 -18.61 -18.56
CA LEU A 5 6.74 -17.29 -18.90
C LEU A 5 6.61 -16.42 -17.63
N ILE A 6 6.06 -16.98 -16.56
CA ILE A 6 5.94 -16.27 -15.29
C ILE A 6 7.33 -15.87 -14.75
N SER A 7 8.29 -16.80 -14.77
CA SER A 7 9.65 -16.54 -14.31
C SER A 7 10.33 -15.46 -15.15
N SER A 8 10.12 -15.42 -16.46
CA SER A 8 10.70 -14.40 -17.33
C SER A 8 10.10 -13.01 -17.06
N GLU A 9 8.78 -12.91 -16.88
CA GLU A 9 8.11 -11.63 -16.56
C GLU A 9 8.48 -11.14 -15.16
N LEU A 10 8.54 -12.02 -14.16
CA LEU A 10 9.02 -11.68 -12.82
C LEU A 10 10.46 -11.15 -12.86
N ARG A 11 11.36 -11.86 -13.54
CA ARG A 11 12.75 -11.39 -13.67
C ARG A 11 12.81 -10.01 -14.31
N ARG A 12 12.04 -9.78 -15.39
CA ARG A 12 11.95 -8.48 -16.07
C ARG A 12 11.45 -7.38 -15.12
N GLY A 13 10.47 -7.70 -14.26
CA GLY A 13 9.92 -6.78 -13.27
C GLY A 13 10.96 -6.36 -12.23
N PHE A 14 11.64 -7.33 -11.61
CA PHE A 14 12.61 -7.07 -10.54
C PHE A 14 13.94 -6.50 -11.04
N THR A 15 14.33 -6.74 -12.29
CA THR A 15 15.56 -6.17 -12.86
C THR A 15 15.34 -4.81 -13.55
N GLY A 16 14.09 -4.37 -13.70
CA GLY A 16 13.75 -3.11 -14.35
C GLY A 16 14.20 -1.88 -13.54
N TYR A 17 14.68 -0.83 -14.23
CA TYR A 17 15.03 0.45 -13.58
C TYR A 17 13.88 1.06 -12.78
N GLY A 18 12.64 0.89 -13.26
CA GLY A 18 11.44 1.39 -12.56
C GLY A 18 11.26 0.77 -11.18
N PHE A 19 11.57 -0.52 -11.01
CA PHE A 19 11.51 -1.20 -9.71
C PHE A 19 12.50 -0.59 -8.70
N TRP A 20 13.76 -0.46 -9.09
CA TRP A 20 14.79 0.09 -8.22
C TRP A 20 14.57 1.57 -7.89
N LEU A 21 14.10 2.36 -8.87
CA LEU A 21 13.75 3.76 -8.65
C LEU A 21 12.60 3.90 -7.65
N ALA A 22 11.52 3.13 -7.82
CA ALA A 22 10.38 3.14 -6.90
C ALA A 22 10.79 2.72 -5.49
N LEU A 23 11.59 1.65 -5.38
CA LEU A 23 12.11 1.17 -4.11
C LEU A 23 12.99 2.22 -3.42
N LEU A 24 13.88 2.87 -4.17
CA LEU A 24 14.75 3.93 -3.65
C LEU A 24 13.94 5.11 -3.12
N ILE A 25 12.94 5.59 -3.88
CA ILE A 25 12.08 6.69 -3.43
C ILE A 25 11.30 6.30 -2.17
N GLY A 26 10.69 5.11 -2.15
CA GLY A 26 9.97 4.62 -0.99
C GLY A 26 10.85 4.49 0.25
N CYS A 27 12.04 3.90 0.11
CA CYS A 27 13.02 3.79 1.20
C CYS A 27 13.56 5.16 1.65
N ALA A 28 13.74 6.12 0.74
CA ALA A 28 14.15 7.48 1.11
C ALA A 28 13.10 8.17 1.97
N ILE A 29 11.80 8.00 1.67
CA ILE A 29 10.71 8.52 2.50
C ILE A 29 10.71 7.84 3.88
N ALA A 30 10.89 6.52 3.95
CA ALA A 30 10.98 5.78 5.20
C ALA A 30 12.18 6.24 6.06
N VAL A 31 13.34 6.46 5.45
CA VAL A 31 14.51 7.02 6.13
C VAL A 31 14.24 8.45 6.61
N TRP A 32 13.62 9.27 5.78
CA TRP A 32 13.22 10.63 6.20
C TRP A 32 12.29 10.59 7.41
N HIS A 33 11.26 9.76 7.40
CA HIS A 33 10.36 9.57 8.54
C HIS A 33 11.14 9.11 9.78
N GLY A 34 11.91 8.03 9.68
CA GLY A 34 12.73 7.53 10.78
C GLY A 34 13.77 8.53 11.30
N CYS A 35 14.32 9.42 10.46
CA CYS A 35 15.23 10.48 10.90
C CYS A 35 14.51 11.60 11.67
N CYS A 36 13.30 11.96 11.26
CA CYS A 36 12.51 13.01 11.91
C CYS A 36 11.81 12.54 13.20
N MET A 37 11.72 11.21 13.44
CA MET A 37 11.16 10.70 14.69
C MET A 37 12.04 11.09 15.88
N GLU A 38 11.39 11.72 16.86
CA GLU A 38 12.02 11.98 18.16
C GLU A 38 12.22 10.65 18.88
N GLY A 39 13.44 10.40 19.33
CA GLY A 39 13.78 9.25 20.17
C GLY A 39 13.07 9.29 21.52
N ALA A 40 13.17 8.22 22.30
CA ALA A 40 12.73 8.22 23.68
C ALA A 40 13.45 9.35 24.45
N PRO A 41 12.75 10.05 25.35
CA PRO A 41 13.39 11.09 26.18
C PRO A 41 14.65 10.56 26.86
N VAL A 42 15.70 11.38 26.88
CA VAL A 42 16.97 11.03 27.52
C VAL A 42 16.72 10.71 29.02
N GLY A 43 17.09 9.50 29.44
CA GLY A 43 16.84 9.04 30.82
C GLY A 43 16.00 7.75 30.93
N PHE A 44 15.37 7.32 29.84
CA PHE A 44 14.65 6.03 29.80
C PHE A 44 15.55 4.94 29.21
N SER A 45 16.13 4.10 30.05
CA SER A 45 17.03 3.03 29.63
C SER A 45 16.33 1.67 29.49
N HIS A 46 15.14 1.52 30.07
CA HIS A 46 14.42 0.25 30.13
C HIS A 46 12.91 0.42 29.85
N ALA A 47 12.28 -0.59 29.30
CA ALA A 47 10.83 -0.58 29.06
C ALA A 47 10.02 -0.36 30.36
N GLY A 48 10.52 -0.80 31.51
CA GLY A 48 9.93 -0.58 32.83
C GLY A 48 9.87 0.89 33.23
N ASP A 49 10.91 1.67 32.89
CA ASP A 49 10.94 3.11 33.20
C ASP A 49 9.87 3.85 32.40
N VAL A 50 9.67 3.45 31.16
CA VAL A 50 8.63 4.01 30.28
C VAL A 50 7.24 3.74 30.84
N ILE A 51 6.97 2.51 31.32
CA ILE A 51 5.68 2.14 31.92
C ILE A 51 5.44 2.95 33.20
N TYR A 52 6.46 3.06 34.08
CA TYR A 52 6.37 3.80 35.33
C TYR A 52 6.05 5.30 35.13
N TRP A 53 6.70 5.94 34.15
CA TRP A 53 6.43 7.32 33.81
C TRP A 53 5.06 7.51 33.17
N ASN A 54 4.61 6.54 32.42
CA ASN A 54 3.32 6.56 31.75
C ASN A 54 2.13 6.50 32.72
N GLU A 55 2.25 5.80 33.85
CA GLU A 55 1.26 5.82 34.93
C GLU A 55 1.14 7.18 35.59
N LYS A 56 2.20 7.99 35.59
CA LYS A 56 2.25 9.30 36.23
C LYS A 56 2.09 10.47 35.27
N MET A 57 2.33 10.27 33.97
CA MET A 57 2.22 11.32 32.97
C MET A 57 0.88 11.27 32.24
N MET A 58 0.36 12.45 31.93
CA MET A 58 -0.88 12.64 31.18
C MET A 58 -0.74 12.23 29.71
N PHE A 59 0.49 12.10 29.21
CA PHE A 59 0.80 11.72 27.84
C PHE A 59 1.73 10.50 27.83
N PRO A 60 1.35 9.41 27.15
CA PRO A 60 2.20 8.25 27.02
C PRO A 60 3.45 8.59 26.21
N PRO A 61 4.62 8.07 26.60
CA PRO A 61 5.85 8.23 25.83
C PRO A 61 5.71 7.58 24.46
N ASN A 62 6.55 7.99 23.51
CA ASN A 62 6.59 7.37 22.20
C ASN A 62 6.99 5.90 22.30
N ASN A 63 6.28 5.04 21.63
CA ASN A 63 6.63 3.64 21.45
C ASN A 63 6.64 3.29 19.95
N VAL A 64 7.24 2.15 19.61
CA VAL A 64 7.32 1.69 18.23
C VAL A 64 5.95 1.58 17.59
N ALA A 65 4.96 1.05 18.31
CA ALA A 65 3.63 0.83 17.79
C ALA A 65 2.92 2.12 17.36
N LYS A 66 3.13 3.20 18.12
CA LYS A 66 2.52 4.51 17.85
C LYS A 66 3.28 5.31 16.79
N SER A 67 4.59 5.10 16.69
CA SER A 67 5.50 5.92 15.87
C SER A 67 5.73 5.36 14.46
N LEU A 68 5.00 4.33 14.04
CA LEU A 68 5.13 3.77 12.70
C LEU A 68 4.47 4.64 11.63
N MET A 69 5.04 4.61 10.44
CA MET A 69 4.43 5.21 9.25
C MET A 69 3.03 4.59 9.01
N GLY A 70 2.01 5.44 8.93
CA GLY A 70 0.60 5.01 8.90
C GLY A 70 -0.10 5.02 10.26
N MET A 71 0.62 5.01 11.38
CA MET A 71 0.10 5.25 12.73
C MET A 71 0.21 6.69 13.16
N THR A 72 1.12 7.44 12.57
CA THR A 72 1.31 8.87 12.78
C THR A 72 0.59 9.66 11.69
N LEU A 73 0.12 10.86 12.05
CA LEU A 73 -0.43 11.85 11.10
C LEU A 73 0.65 12.80 10.59
N ASP A 74 1.90 12.37 10.63
CA ASP A 74 3.05 13.18 10.21
C ASP A 74 3.04 13.41 8.70
N GLY A 75 3.67 14.52 8.30
CA GLY A 75 3.78 14.90 6.89
C GLY A 75 4.46 13.82 6.04
N GLN A 76 5.46 13.12 6.59
CA GLN A 76 6.20 12.07 5.92
C GLN A 76 5.34 10.83 5.64
N ALA A 77 4.55 10.40 6.63
CA ALA A 77 3.59 9.31 6.47
C ALA A 77 2.52 9.65 5.41
N SER A 78 2.01 10.89 5.47
CA SER A 78 1.04 11.39 4.48
C SER A 78 1.63 11.44 3.07
N VAL A 79 2.88 11.85 2.92
CA VAL A 79 3.59 11.84 1.62
C VAL A 79 3.72 10.42 1.09
N PHE A 80 4.15 9.45 1.91
CA PHE A 80 4.26 8.06 1.49
C PHE A 80 2.93 7.51 0.99
N MET A 81 1.86 7.68 1.78
CA MET A 81 0.52 7.19 1.41
C MET A 81 -0.02 7.85 0.15
N THR A 82 0.28 9.13 -0.05
CA THR A 82 -0.14 9.87 -1.26
C THR A 82 0.61 9.42 -2.50
N VAL A 83 1.92 9.17 -2.40
CA VAL A 83 2.77 8.77 -3.54
C VAL A 83 2.71 7.26 -3.81
N MET A 84 2.24 6.46 -2.87
CA MET A 84 2.15 5.00 -2.95
C MET A 84 1.52 4.46 -4.26
N PRO A 85 0.44 5.04 -4.84
CA PRO A 85 -0.10 4.58 -6.11
C PRO A 85 0.90 4.71 -7.27
N ILE A 86 1.69 5.79 -7.29
CA ILE A 86 2.74 6.00 -8.31
C ILE A 86 3.87 4.98 -8.10
N LEU A 87 4.31 4.80 -6.85
CA LEU A 87 5.37 3.84 -6.52
C LEU A 87 4.97 2.41 -6.93
N ALA A 88 3.74 2.02 -6.66
CA ALA A 88 3.22 0.70 -7.03
C ALA A 88 3.13 0.49 -8.56
N ALA A 89 2.80 1.54 -9.31
CA ALA A 89 2.67 1.47 -10.77
C ALA A 89 4.01 1.52 -11.50
N LEU A 90 5.02 2.19 -10.93
CA LEU A 90 6.28 2.52 -11.58
C LEU A 90 7.09 1.30 -12.08
N PRO A 91 7.14 0.14 -11.38
CA PRO A 91 7.91 -1.02 -11.84
C PRO A 91 7.47 -1.56 -13.19
N MET A 92 6.18 -1.77 -13.39
CA MET A 92 5.70 -2.54 -14.52
C MET A 92 4.37 -2.09 -15.15
N ALA A 93 3.66 -1.08 -14.62
CA ALA A 93 2.36 -0.71 -15.15
C ALA A 93 2.40 -0.35 -16.64
N ALA A 94 3.41 0.38 -17.08
CA ALA A 94 3.60 0.75 -18.49
C ALA A 94 4.23 -0.35 -19.35
N SER A 95 4.53 -1.53 -18.79
CA SER A 95 5.22 -2.60 -19.54
C SER A 95 4.34 -3.22 -20.62
N LEU A 96 3.02 -3.23 -20.42
CA LEU A 96 2.10 -3.77 -21.41
C LEU A 96 1.99 -2.90 -22.65
N SER A 97 1.86 -1.57 -22.48
CA SER A 97 1.89 -0.63 -23.61
C SER A 97 3.21 -0.70 -24.38
N ALA A 98 4.33 -0.89 -23.68
CA ALA A 98 5.62 -1.11 -24.30
C ALA A 98 5.69 -2.40 -25.11
N ASP A 99 5.12 -3.48 -24.60
CA ASP A 99 5.07 -4.79 -25.29
C ASP A 99 4.15 -4.75 -26.51
N MET A 100 3.06 -3.98 -26.46
CA MET A 100 2.18 -3.74 -27.61
C MET A 100 2.92 -2.98 -28.73
N ARG A 101 3.58 -1.88 -28.38
CA ARG A 101 4.31 -1.00 -29.32
C ARG A 101 5.50 -1.71 -29.98
N SER A 102 6.23 -2.54 -29.24
CA SER A 102 7.39 -3.29 -29.77
C SER A 102 7.00 -4.51 -30.59
N GLY A 103 5.71 -4.86 -30.66
CA GLY A 103 5.25 -6.09 -31.29
C GLY A 103 5.62 -7.38 -30.54
N TYR A 104 6.21 -7.26 -29.34
CA TYR A 104 6.59 -8.41 -28.49
C TYR A 104 5.40 -9.32 -28.20
N ILE A 105 4.22 -8.75 -28.02
CA ILE A 105 2.99 -9.53 -27.80
C ILE A 105 2.74 -10.48 -28.96
N LYS A 106 2.89 -10.03 -30.21
CA LYS A 106 2.64 -10.86 -31.40
C LYS A 106 3.56 -12.09 -31.39
N SER A 107 4.84 -11.92 -31.05
CA SER A 107 5.82 -13.01 -30.97
C SER A 107 5.56 -14.01 -29.83
N VAL A 108 5.02 -13.53 -28.69
CA VAL A 108 4.68 -14.40 -27.55
C VAL A 108 3.40 -15.20 -27.83
N LEU A 109 2.41 -14.57 -28.47
CA LEU A 109 1.12 -15.21 -28.77
C LEU A 109 1.23 -16.34 -29.80
N THR A 110 2.29 -16.38 -30.61
CA THR A 110 2.57 -17.54 -31.48
C THR A 110 2.95 -18.80 -30.70
N ARG A 111 3.43 -18.64 -29.46
CA ARG A 111 3.96 -19.73 -28.61
C ARG A 111 3.11 -20.02 -27.38
N THR A 112 2.22 -19.11 -27.00
CA THR A 112 1.43 -19.20 -25.76
C THR A 112 0.02 -18.63 -25.99
N THR A 113 -0.92 -19.03 -25.13
CA THR A 113 -2.28 -18.48 -25.18
C THR A 113 -2.29 -17.06 -24.57
N ALA A 114 -3.14 -16.18 -25.11
CA ALA A 114 -3.30 -14.81 -24.62
C ALA A 114 -3.59 -14.77 -23.12
N LYS A 115 -4.50 -15.62 -22.62
CA LYS A 115 -4.82 -15.73 -21.18
C LYS A 115 -3.58 -16.03 -20.34
N SER A 116 -2.72 -16.95 -20.78
CA SER A 116 -1.49 -17.30 -20.04
C SER A 116 -0.51 -16.12 -19.98
N TYR A 117 -0.42 -15.32 -21.04
CA TYR A 117 0.41 -14.13 -21.08
C TYR A 117 -0.09 -13.04 -20.09
N TYR A 118 -1.39 -12.69 -20.17
CA TYR A 118 -1.95 -11.66 -19.28
C TYR A 118 -1.89 -12.05 -17.80
N VAL A 119 -2.15 -13.33 -17.49
CA VAL A 119 -2.01 -13.83 -16.11
C VAL A 119 -0.56 -13.75 -15.62
N ALA A 120 0.40 -14.15 -16.45
CA ALA A 120 1.82 -14.05 -16.09
C ALA A 120 2.25 -12.59 -15.87
N LYS A 121 1.76 -11.69 -16.73
CA LYS A 121 2.00 -10.24 -16.62
C LYS A 121 1.41 -9.68 -15.34
N PHE A 122 0.16 -10.01 -15.03
CA PHE A 122 -0.49 -9.59 -13.80
C PHE A 122 0.25 -10.07 -12.55
N ILE A 123 0.68 -11.33 -12.51
CA ILE A 123 1.45 -11.88 -11.38
C ILE A 123 2.76 -11.11 -11.20
N ALA A 124 3.45 -10.78 -12.28
CA ALA A 124 4.70 -10.02 -12.20
C ALA A 124 4.46 -8.58 -11.71
N VAL A 125 3.42 -7.90 -12.20
CA VAL A 125 3.01 -6.55 -11.75
C VAL A 125 2.63 -6.58 -10.27
N ALA A 126 1.81 -7.54 -9.86
CA ALA A 126 1.37 -7.69 -8.47
C ALA A 126 2.55 -7.94 -7.52
N ALA A 127 3.45 -8.85 -7.88
CA ALA A 127 4.61 -9.18 -7.04
C ALA A 127 5.57 -7.99 -6.88
N THR A 128 5.88 -7.28 -7.97
CA THR A 128 6.77 -6.12 -7.92
C THR A 128 6.15 -4.96 -7.16
N ALA A 129 4.86 -4.69 -7.34
CA ALA A 129 4.14 -3.65 -6.62
C ALA A 129 4.08 -3.95 -5.11
N ALA A 130 3.73 -5.18 -4.73
CA ALA A 130 3.71 -5.60 -3.33
C ALA A 130 5.06 -5.35 -2.65
N VAL A 131 6.17 -5.77 -3.27
CA VAL A 131 7.51 -5.60 -2.70
C VAL A 131 7.87 -4.12 -2.57
N VAL A 132 7.61 -3.30 -3.60
CA VAL A 132 7.95 -1.86 -3.59
C VAL A 132 7.25 -1.09 -2.49
N VAL A 133 6.02 -1.46 -2.12
CA VAL A 133 5.29 -0.74 -1.06
C VAL A 133 5.55 -1.33 0.33
N THR A 134 5.80 -2.65 0.43
CA THR A 134 6.02 -3.30 1.74
C THR A 134 7.43 -3.11 2.27
N VAL A 135 8.45 -3.12 1.41
CA VAL A 135 9.85 -2.98 1.85
C VAL A 135 10.10 -1.64 2.56
N PRO A 136 9.66 -0.47 2.03
CA PRO A 136 9.79 0.79 2.77
C PRO A 136 9.05 0.79 4.10
N PHE A 137 7.86 0.18 4.15
CA PHE A 137 7.07 0.09 5.38
C PHE A 137 7.75 -0.78 6.44
N LEU A 138 8.38 -1.89 6.05
CA LEU A 138 9.21 -2.72 6.93
C LEU A 138 10.49 -2.00 7.36
N LEU A 139 11.13 -1.27 6.44
CA LEU A 139 12.32 -0.48 6.75
C LEU A 139 12.01 0.58 7.81
N ASP A 140 10.88 1.26 7.68
CA ASP A 140 10.41 2.23 8.67
C ASP A 140 10.26 1.59 10.06
N PHE A 141 9.63 0.42 10.14
CA PHE A 141 9.53 -0.33 11.40
C PHE A 141 10.89 -0.55 12.06
N PHE A 142 11.89 -1.00 11.30
CA PHE A 142 13.23 -1.23 11.84
C PHE A 142 13.92 0.06 12.27
N LEU A 143 13.77 1.15 11.50
CA LEU A 143 14.37 2.45 11.84
C LEU A 143 13.75 3.04 13.09
N VAL A 144 12.43 2.96 13.24
CA VAL A 144 11.71 3.41 14.43
C VAL A 144 12.08 2.56 15.64
N ALA A 145 12.14 1.23 15.49
CA ALA A 145 12.51 0.31 16.56
C ALA A 145 13.94 0.49 17.08
N MET A 146 14.85 1.06 16.29
CA MET A 146 16.20 1.43 16.75
C MET A 146 16.21 2.68 17.63
N LYS A 147 15.20 3.53 17.55
CA LYS A 147 15.15 4.81 18.26
C LYS A 147 14.20 4.81 19.46
N VAL A 148 13.14 4.04 19.38
CA VAL A 148 12.02 4.06 20.31
C VAL A 148 11.83 2.67 20.91
N PRO A 149 11.65 2.53 22.25
CA PRO A 149 11.44 1.24 22.88
C PRO A 149 10.11 0.63 22.46
N TYR A 150 10.09 -0.71 22.35
CA TYR A 150 8.87 -1.47 22.14
C TYR A 150 8.24 -1.88 23.46
N PHE A 151 6.98 -1.55 23.63
CA PHE A 151 6.11 -2.12 24.67
C PHE A 151 4.70 -2.30 24.08
N GLN A 152 3.93 -3.22 24.68
CA GLN A 152 2.57 -3.46 24.26
C GLN A 152 1.73 -2.19 24.43
N PRO A 153 1.05 -1.70 23.40
CA PRO A 153 0.16 -0.55 23.53
C PRO A 153 -0.95 -0.83 24.54
N TYR A 154 -1.33 0.18 25.31
CA TYR A 154 -2.45 0.07 26.24
C TYR A 154 -3.36 1.30 26.13
N ALA A 155 -4.65 1.09 26.35
CA ALA A 155 -5.71 2.07 26.11
C ALA A 155 -5.81 3.14 27.22
N TYR A 156 -4.70 3.67 27.72
CA TYR A 156 -4.69 4.71 28.78
C TYR A 156 -4.13 6.02 28.24
N GLY A 157 -4.79 7.14 28.56
CA GLY A 157 -4.29 8.47 28.19
C GLY A 157 -4.47 8.83 26.71
N GLY A 158 -3.58 9.63 26.15
CA GLY A 158 -3.69 10.22 24.82
C GLY A 158 -3.62 9.26 23.63
N GLU A 159 -3.34 7.95 23.81
CA GLU A 159 -3.37 6.98 22.73
C GLU A 159 -4.79 6.69 22.21
N ILE A 160 -5.81 6.98 23.00
CA ILE A 160 -7.22 6.82 22.65
C ILE A 160 -7.60 7.66 21.43
N VAL A 161 -6.92 8.78 21.19
CA VAL A 161 -7.27 9.73 20.13
C VAL A 161 -6.85 9.22 18.74
N LEU A 162 -5.72 8.51 18.65
CA LEU A 162 -5.15 8.08 17.37
C LEU A 162 -5.38 6.59 17.08
N SER A 163 -5.51 5.77 18.13
CA SER A 163 -5.60 4.31 18.01
C SER A 163 -6.75 3.75 18.86
N GLY A 164 -7.82 4.53 19.06
CA GLY A 164 -8.94 4.12 19.89
C GLY A 164 -9.59 2.82 19.45
N SER A 165 -10.45 2.26 20.30
CA SER A 165 -11.25 1.06 20.00
C SER A 165 -12.09 1.18 18.73
N PHE A 166 -12.15 2.36 18.14
CA PHE A 166 -12.87 2.70 16.90
C PHE A 166 -11.99 2.65 15.64
N SER A 167 -10.66 2.49 15.76
CA SER A 167 -9.76 2.36 14.61
C SER A 167 -9.80 0.93 14.04
N LEU A 168 -9.31 0.77 12.81
CA LEU A 168 -9.22 -0.53 12.15
C LEU A 168 -8.48 -1.53 13.04
N TRP A 169 -9.16 -2.62 13.42
CA TRP A 169 -8.62 -3.65 14.30
C TRP A 169 -8.09 -3.14 15.65
N GLY A 170 -8.67 -2.08 16.20
CA GLY A 170 -8.21 -1.46 17.44
C GLY A 170 -8.09 -2.45 18.61
N LYS A 171 -9.04 -3.39 18.76
CA LYS A 171 -8.91 -4.49 19.74
C LYS A 171 -7.60 -5.27 19.57
N LEU A 172 -7.24 -5.60 18.31
CA LEU A 172 -6.05 -6.38 18.02
C LEU A 172 -4.78 -5.58 18.28
N TYR A 173 -4.80 -4.27 18.00
CA TYR A 173 -3.70 -3.37 18.30
C TYR A 173 -3.31 -3.41 19.77
N PHE A 174 -4.30 -3.37 20.69
CA PHE A 174 -4.06 -3.40 22.13
C PHE A 174 -3.81 -4.81 22.68
N THR A 175 -4.28 -5.88 22.01
CA THR A 175 -4.13 -7.26 22.50
C THR A 175 -2.85 -7.91 21.97
N CYS A 176 -2.56 -7.76 20.68
CA CYS A 176 -1.42 -8.40 20.01
C CYS A 176 -0.91 -7.53 18.86
N PHE A 177 -0.06 -6.56 19.18
CA PHE A 177 0.50 -5.65 18.19
C PHE A 177 1.27 -6.36 17.05
N PRO A 178 2.08 -7.41 17.27
CA PRO A 178 2.77 -8.08 16.18
C PRO A 178 1.84 -8.62 15.10
N LEU A 179 0.70 -9.22 15.51
CA LEU A 179 -0.30 -9.71 14.57
C LEU A 179 -0.99 -8.56 13.82
N TYR A 180 -1.30 -7.48 14.54
CA TYR A 180 -1.82 -6.26 13.93
C TYR A 180 -0.87 -5.70 12.87
N PHE A 181 0.43 -5.63 13.16
CA PHE A 181 1.45 -5.15 12.22
C PHE A 181 1.53 -6.01 10.97
N VAL A 182 1.50 -7.33 11.10
CA VAL A 182 1.48 -8.26 9.95
C VAL A 182 0.26 -8.01 9.06
N LEU A 183 -0.94 -7.83 9.66
CA LEU A 183 -2.15 -7.51 8.90
C LEU A 183 -2.06 -6.15 8.22
N ALA A 184 -1.45 -5.15 8.87
CA ALA A 184 -1.20 -3.84 8.27
C ALA A 184 -0.29 -3.93 7.04
N VAL A 185 0.82 -4.68 7.13
CA VAL A 185 1.74 -4.94 6.01
C VAL A 185 1.00 -5.63 4.86
N LEU A 186 0.17 -6.63 5.16
CA LEU A 186 -0.64 -7.32 4.15
C LEU A 186 -1.64 -6.37 3.48
N LEU A 187 -2.28 -5.49 4.25
CA LEU A 187 -3.21 -4.49 3.72
C LEU A 187 -2.49 -3.54 2.76
N VAL A 188 -1.34 -3.00 3.15
CA VAL A 188 -0.50 -2.15 2.30
C VAL A 188 -0.10 -2.87 1.02
N ALA A 189 0.29 -4.16 1.10
CA ALA A 189 0.61 -4.98 -0.08
C ALA A 189 -0.58 -5.12 -1.02
N VAL A 190 -1.77 -5.42 -0.49
CA VAL A 190 -3.00 -5.57 -1.28
C VAL A 190 -3.35 -4.27 -2.00
N TYR A 191 -3.27 -3.12 -1.34
CA TYR A 191 -3.51 -1.83 -1.99
C TYR A 191 -2.45 -1.51 -3.05
N GLY A 192 -1.19 -1.85 -2.81
CA GLY A 192 -0.14 -1.76 -3.83
C GLY A 192 -0.48 -2.56 -5.10
N ILE A 193 -0.97 -3.78 -4.93
CA ILE A 193 -1.43 -4.62 -6.05
C ILE A 193 -2.63 -3.99 -6.78
N ILE A 194 -3.60 -3.46 -6.04
CA ILE A 194 -4.78 -2.80 -6.62
C ILE A 194 -4.35 -1.60 -7.46
N PHE A 195 -3.49 -0.72 -6.94
CA PHE A 195 -3.01 0.44 -7.68
C PHE A 195 -2.23 0.07 -8.94
N ALA A 196 -1.35 -0.91 -8.84
CA ALA A 196 -0.61 -1.40 -10.01
C ALA A 196 -1.54 -2.04 -11.06
N SER A 197 -2.63 -2.68 -10.61
CA SER A 197 -3.66 -3.25 -11.50
C SER A 197 -4.40 -2.17 -12.27
N PHE A 198 -4.75 -1.04 -11.63
CA PHE A 198 -5.30 0.12 -12.33
C PHE A 198 -4.31 0.67 -13.36
N GLY A 199 -3.03 0.81 -13.01
CA GLY A 199 -2.00 1.23 -13.96
C GLY A 199 -1.90 0.28 -15.16
N LEU A 200 -1.93 -1.02 -14.93
CA LEU A 200 -1.91 -2.02 -15.99
C LEU A 200 -3.19 -1.94 -16.87
N LEU A 201 -4.35 -1.70 -16.27
CA LEU A 201 -5.61 -1.50 -16.98
C LEU A 201 -5.52 -0.29 -17.94
N PHE A 202 -5.03 0.85 -17.45
CA PHE A 202 -4.85 2.05 -18.28
C PHE A 202 -3.85 1.84 -19.42
N SER A 203 -2.87 0.94 -19.24
CA SER A 203 -1.90 0.58 -20.26
C SER A 203 -2.51 -0.05 -21.52
N PHE A 204 -3.78 -0.52 -21.50
CA PHE A 204 -4.50 -0.96 -22.68
C PHE A 204 -5.03 0.19 -23.53
N TYR A 205 -5.41 1.31 -22.89
CA TYR A 205 -6.10 2.41 -23.55
C TYR A 205 -5.17 3.59 -23.87
N VAL A 206 -4.09 3.72 -23.13
CA VAL A 206 -3.21 4.87 -23.19
C VAL A 206 -1.81 4.44 -23.61
N GLU A 207 -1.33 4.99 -24.73
CA GLU A 207 0.01 4.72 -25.24
C GLU A 207 1.10 5.48 -24.48
N ASN A 208 0.77 6.62 -23.90
CA ASN A 208 1.72 7.46 -23.19
C ASN A 208 2.07 6.85 -21.83
N ARG A 209 3.33 6.44 -21.66
CA ARG A 209 3.83 5.81 -20.42
C ARG A 209 3.65 6.68 -19.19
N PHE A 210 3.78 7.98 -19.34
CA PHE A 210 3.65 8.93 -18.24
C PHE A 210 2.19 8.97 -17.71
N LEU A 211 1.23 9.02 -18.62
CA LEU A 211 -0.20 8.98 -18.24
C LEU A 211 -0.57 7.66 -17.56
N VAL A 212 -0.04 6.54 -18.04
CA VAL A 212 -0.27 5.22 -17.41
C VAL A 212 0.25 5.19 -15.97
N LEU A 213 1.40 5.81 -15.69
CA LEU A 213 1.98 5.86 -14.35
C LEU A 213 1.20 6.77 -13.40
N ILE A 214 0.67 7.89 -13.90
CA ILE A 214 -0.06 8.87 -13.09
C ILE A 214 -1.52 8.49 -12.91
N ALA A 215 -2.12 7.70 -13.80
CA ALA A 215 -3.53 7.33 -13.75
C ALA A 215 -3.98 6.74 -12.39
N PRO A 216 -3.28 5.79 -11.77
CA PRO A 216 -3.66 5.28 -10.44
C PRO A 216 -3.67 6.36 -9.37
N PHE A 217 -2.74 7.31 -9.44
CA PHE A 217 -2.66 8.44 -8.53
C PHE A 217 -3.85 9.40 -8.71
N ILE A 218 -4.20 9.74 -9.95
CA ILE A 218 -5.35 10.61 -10.24
C ILE A 218 -6.64 9.97 -9.72
N ILE A 219 -6.85 8.67 -9.97
CA ILE A 219 -8.01 7.93 -9.44
C ILE A 219 -8.02 7.96 -7.93
N TRP A 220 -6.89 7.70 -7.30
CA TRP A 220 -6.74 7.73 -5.86
C TRP A 220 -7.11 9.09 -5.28
N MET A 221 -6.56 10.17 -5.83
CA MET A 221 -6.87 11.54 -5.41
C MET A 221 -8.32 11.91 -5.66
N ALA A 222 -8.91 11.49 -6.78
CA ALA A 222 -10.32 11.73 -7.07
C ALA A 222 -11.22 11.02 -6.04
N ILE A 223 -10.95 9.75 -5.75
CA ILE A 223 -11.71 8.98 -4.76
C ILE A 223 -11.60 9.64 -3.38
N THR A 224 -10.40 9.95 -2.90
CA THR A 224 -10.20 10.58 -1.59
C THR A 224 -10.88 11.93 -1.50
N THR A 225 -10.81 12.74 -2.56
CA THR A 225 -11.46 14.06 -2.61
C THR A 225 -12.98 13.92 -2.58
N ILE A 226 -13.56 13.03 -3.38
CA ILE A 226 -15.00 12.79 -3.41
C ILE A 226 -15.50 12.37 -2.02
N PHE A 227 -14.82 11.40 -1.38
CA PHE A 227 -15.20 10.95 -0.04
C PHE A 227 -15.01 12.03 1.04
N SER A 228 -14.08 12.97 0.87
CA SER A 228 -13.89 14.09 1.79
C SER A 228 -15.01 15.12 1.70
N PHE A 229 -15.65 15.28 0.53
CA PHE A 229 -16.82 16.13 0.35
C PHE A 229 -18.13 15.47 0.83
N LEU A 230 -18.18 14.15 0.85
CA LEU A 230 -19.32 13.39 1.36
C LEU A 230 -19.22 13.32 2.89
N THR A 231 -19.85 14.27 3.58
CA THR A 231 -19.83 14.43 5.04
C THR A 231 -20.57 13.32 5.82
N PHE A 232 -20.90 12.20 5.19
CA PHE A 232 -21.55 11.08 5.85
C PHE A 232 -20.52 10.22 6.62
N PRO A 233 -20.61 10.11 7.96
CA PRO A 233 -19.66 9.35 8.77
C PRO A 233 -19.49 7.89 8.33
N GLU A 234 -20.56 7.29 7.83
CA GLU A 234 -20.57 5.89 7.35
C GLU A 234 -19.74 5.72 6.05
N LEU A 235 -19.74 6.73 5.18
CA LEU A 235 -18.98 6.73 3.94
C LEU A 235 -17.51 7.12 4.15
N MET A 236 -17.18 7.87 5.20
CA MET A 236 -15.78 8.10 5.59
C MET A 236 -15.06 6.78 5.85
N GLY A 237 -15.76 5.79 6.42
CA GLY A 237 -15.25 4.44 6.58
C GLY A 237 -14.96 3.69 5.28
N ALA A 238 -15.41 4.15 4.12
CA ALA A 238 -15.11 3.54 2.82
C ALA A 238 -13.93 4.20 2.08
N ASN A 239 -13.37 5.29 2.61
CA ASN A 239 -12.24 5.98 1.98
C ASN A 239 -10.94 5.18 2.20
N PRO A 240 -10.30 4.70 1.12
CA PRO A 240 -9.11 3.88 1.24
C PRO A 240 -7.91 4.61 1.85
N PHE A 241 -7.84 5.93 1.77
CA PHE A 241 -6.79 6.72 2.41
C PHE A 241 -6.81 6.56 3.93
N TYR A 242 -8.00 6.55 4.54
CA TYR A 242 -8.14 6.36 5.98
C TYR A 242 -7.81 4.93 6.43
N PHE A 243 -8.00 3.93 5.58
CA PHE A 243 -7.60 2.57 5.90
C PHE A 243 -6.09 2.36 5.90
N LEU A 244 -5.40 3.02 4.98
CA LEU A 244 -3.96 2.98 4.90
C LEU A 244 -3.32 3.84 6.00
N MET A 245 -3.98 4.92 6.41
CA MET A 245 -3.70 5.62 7.66
C MET A 245 -4.38 4.88 8.81
N LEU A 246 -3.75 3.84 9.29
CA LEU A 246 -4.23 2.91 10.32
C LEU A 246 -4.67 3.59 11.62
N ALA A 247 -4.14 4.79 11.89
CA ALA A 247 -4.44 5.61 13.07
C ALA A 247 -5.72 6.42 12.95
N HIS A 248 -6.33 6.51 11.77
CA HIS A 248 -7.50 7.38 11.59
C HIS A 248 -8.75 6.73 12.20
N PRO A 249 -9.50 7.42 13.07
CA PRO A 249 -10.77 6.93 13.57
C PRO A 249 -11.78 6.91 12.41
N ALA A 250 -12.01 5.74 11.84
CA ALA A 250 -13.10 5.56 10.89
C ALA A 250 -14.40 5.60 11.68
N GLY A 251 -15.10 6.73 11.63
CA GLY A 251 -16.38 7.04 12.27
C GLY A 251 -17.13 5.92 12.97
N GLY A 252 -16.92 5.78 14.25
CA GLY A 252 -17.82 5.35 15.31
C GLY A 252 -18.63 4.06 15.21
N SER A 253 -18.49 3.17 14.24
CA SER A 253 -19.35 1.99 14.12
C SER A 253 -18.61 0.66 14.23
N HIS A 254 -19.27 -0.32 14.87
CA HIS A 254 -18.81 -1.69 15.04
C HIS A 254 -18.56 -2.46 13.71
N HIS A 255 -18.82 -1.85 12.56
CA HIS A 255 -18.76 -2.47 11.24
C HIS A 255 -17.47 -2.15 10.46
N GLN A 256 -16.45 -1.58 11.09
CA GLN A 256 -15.24 -1.09 10.39
C GLN A 256 -14.48 -2.21 9.65
N ALA A 257 -14.29 -3.36 10.25
CA ALA A 257 -13.63 -4.48 9.59
C ALA A 257 -14.42 -4.95 8.35
N VAL A 258 -15.75 -4.90 8.41
CA VAL A 258 -16.62 -5.25 7.27
C VAL A 258 -16.55 -4.19 6.19
N SER A 259 -16.54 -2.89 6.54
CA SER A 259 -16.43 -1.82 5.55
C SER A 259 -15.08 -1.80 4.85
N VAL A 260 -13.98 -2.06 5.57
CA VAL A 260 -12.64 -2.21 4.98
C VAL A 260 -12.58 -3.40 4.03
N LEU A 261 -13.09 -4.56 4.45
CA LEU A 261 -13.11 -5.75 3.61
C LEU A 261 -13.96 -5.55 2.36
N THR A 262 -15.17 -5.01 2.51
CA THR A 262 -16.06 -4.75 1.36
C THR A 262 -15.45 -3.74 0.40
N SER A 263 -14.89 -2.63 0.88
CA SER A 263 -14.22 -1.62 0.06
C SER A 263 -13.01 -2.21 -0.65
N THR A 264 -12.18 -2.97 0.05
CA THR A 264 -11.00 -3.64 -0.53
C THR A 264 -11.42 -4.63 -1.62
N ILE A 265 -12.47 -5.42 -1.39
CA ILE A 265 -13.01 -6.34 -2.39
C ILE A 265 -13.55 -5.57 -3.60
N VAL A 266 -14.28 -4.48 -3.40
CA VAL A 266 -14.80 -3.64 -4.49
C VAL A 266 -13.66 -3.08 -5.33
N TYR A 267 -12.63 -2.49 -4.72
CA TYR A 267 -11.47 -1.97 -5.45
C TYR A 267 -10.67 -3.06 -6.15
N ALA A 268 -10.52 -4.23 -5.53
CA ALA A 268 -9.86 -5.38 -6.15
C ALA A 268 -10.66 -5.90 -7.35
N VAL A 269 -11.99 -6.02 -7.21
CA VAL A 269 -12.87 -6.45 -8.33
C VAL A 269 -12.85 -5.43 -9.45
N LEU A 270 -12.87 -4.14 -9.17
CA LEU A 270 -12.75 -3.09 -10.19
C LEU A 270 -11.39 -3.15 -10.89
N GLY A 271 -10.29 -3.24 -10.16
CA GLY A 271 -8.94 -3.29 -10.74
C GLY A 271 -8.66 -4.59 -11.49
N ILE A 272 -8.90 -5.73 -10.86
CA ILE A 272 -8.56 -7.05 -11.42
C ILE A 272 -9.64 -7.54 -12.39
N GLY A 273 -10.92 -7.34 -12.04
CA GLY A 273 -12.05 -7.75 -12.84
C GLY A 273 -12.09 -7.04 -14.19
N CYS A 274 -11.92 -5.71 -14.19
CA CYS A 274 -11.82 -4.95 -15.44
C CYS A 274 -10.62 -5.41 -16.27
N LEU A 275 -9.48 -5.69 -15.65
CA LEU A 275 -8.29 -6.16 -16.36
C LEU A 275 -8.52 -7.52 -17.05
N LEU A 276 -9.19 -8.45 -16.39
CA LEU A 276 -9.49 -9.76 -16.95
C LEU A 276 -10.55 -9.70 -18.04
N TYR A 277 -11.52 -8.79 -17.92
CA TYR A 277 -12.61 -8.61 -18.88
C TYR A 277 -12.15 -7.87 -20.14
N THR A 278 -11.29 -6.85 -19.98
CA THR A 278 -10.79 -6.01 -21.08
C THR A 278 -9.58 -6.60 -21.80
N SER A 279 -9.11 -7.82 -21.41
CA SER A 279 -8.03 -8.46 -22.15
C SER A 279 -8.47 -8.68 -23.62
N PRO A 280 -7.82 -8.04 -24.61
CA PRO A 280 -8.24 -8.11 -25.99
C PRO A 280 -8.22 -9.54 -26.48
N SER A 281 -9.25 -9.91 -27.26
CA SER A 281 -9.31 -11.22 -27.87
C SER A 281 -8.19 -11.35 -28.92
N PRO A 282 -7.75 -12.58 -29.23
CA PRO A 282 -6.75 -12.78 -30.29
C PRO A 282 -7.15 -12.20 -31.65
N ARG A 283 -8.46 -11.97 -31.88
CA ARG A 283 -9.00 -11.36 -33.09
C ARG A 283 -8.76 -9.86 -33.17
N ASP A 284 -8.78 -9.16 -32.03
CA ASP A 284 -8.59 -7.70 -31.97
C ASP A 284 -7.11 -7.33 -32.20
N ILE A 285 -6.19 -8.24 -31.89
CA ILE A 285 -4.74 -8.04 -32.05
C ILE A 285 -4.28 -8.34 -33.50
N SER A 286 -5.05 -9.16 -34.24
CA SER A 286 -4.70 -9.55 -35.62
C SER A 286 -5.12 -8.51 -36.65
N GLY A 287 -5.97 -7.55 -36.32
CA GLY A 287 -6.59 -6.57 -37.21
C GLY A 287 -5.92 -5.19 -37.25
N SER A 288 -4.83 -4.97 -36.51
CA SER A 288 -4.09 -3.70 -36.47
C SER A 288 -2.67 -3.81 -37.01
#